data_2e7e64935b7ce4e60a19065792e3278b
#
_entry.id   2e7e64935b7ce4e60a19065792e3278b
#
_cell.length_a   1.000
_cell.length_b   1.000
_cell.length_c   1.000
_cell.angle_alpha   90.00
_cell.angle_beta   90.00
_cell.angle_gamma   90.00
#
_symmetry.space_group_name_H-M   'P 1'
#
loop_
_entity.id
_entity.type
_entity.pdbx_description
1 polymer ?
#
loop_
_entity_poly.entity_id
_entity_poly.type
_entity_poly.pdbx_seq_one_letter_code
_entity_poly.pdbx_strand_id
1 'polypeptide(L)'
;MKLYVIAFALLWAGIVPAKAQEDRIETCKENYRTLFGGEALTGQGTDPEMMDILQKFIFGEVFTTGNLSLKQREMITCVTLATMQTLPQLKAHAGAALNVGVTPVELREAMYLTAPFIGFPKMLNAVGTVNEVFKERGINLPLENQTTVTEANRHEQGAAIQDKLYQGGISAVMEGVPGGMGEEVARFLTDYFFGEIYTRNGLDLKTKELLGYCILTTLEAESQLQSHFHGNIQAGNTPEEVTAAVIQCLPYIGFPAAIKALRIIKQEAAKPAAPATDNLVRLSKITVDPERLDEYNAYLKEEIEASMRLEPGVLTLYAVAEEDAPHKITILEIYADRAAYESHLKTPHFQKYKQGTLDMVKDLELVDTTPLIPGLKIK
;
A
#
# COMPACT_ATOMS: atom_id res chain seq x y z
N MET A 1 -5.91 -34.87 49.22
CA MET A 1 -5.94 -33.43 49.55
C MET A 1 -5.42 -32.67 48.35
N LYS A 2 -6.34 -32.20 47.48
CA LYS A 2 -5.97 -31.45 46.25
C LYS A 2 -6.04 -29.97 46.57
N LEU A 3 -4.91 -29.28 46.53
CA LEU A 3 -4.79 -27.84 46.63
C LEU A 3 -5.26 -27.20 45.30
N TYR A 4 -6.33 -26.44 45.34
CA TYR A 4 -6.72 -25.55 44.23
C TYR A 4 -5.99 -24.23 44.41
N VAL A 5 -5.08 -23.92 43.47
CA VAL A 5 -4.46 -22.59 43.34
C VAL A 5 -5.46 -21.72 42.56
N ILE A 6 -6.11 -20.78 43.26
CA ILE A 6 -6.91 -19.74 42.63
C ILE A 6 -5.97 -18.63 42.16
N ALA A 7 -5.76 -18.51 40.86
CA ALA A 7 -5.05 -17.40 40.27
C ALA A 7 -5.95 -16.16 40.27
N PHE A 8 -5.64 -15.19 41.09
CA PHE A 8 -6.22 -13.85 41.07
C PHE A 8 -5.68 -13.11 39.85
N ALA A 9 -6.51 -12.93 38.83
CA ALA A 9 -6.25 -12.01 37.75
C ALA A 9 -6.44 -10.58 38.26
N LEU A 10 -5.37 -9.88 38.57
CA LEU A 10 -5.38 -8.45 38.83
C LEU A 10 -5.77 -7.72 37.55
N LEU A 11 -7.02 -7.29 37.46
CA LEU A 11 -7.49 -6.29 36.53
C LEU A 11 -6.75 -4.98 36.83
N TRP A 12 -5.77 -4.66 36.04
CA TRP A 12 -5.21 -3.32 35.97
C TRP A 12 -6.26 -2.41 35.30
N ALA A 13 -7.14 -1.82 36.08
CA ALA A 13 -7.89 -0.64 35.68
C ALA A 13 -6.89 0.52 35.65
N GLY A 14 -6.32 0.79 34.48
CA GLY A 14 -5.46 1.95 34.28
C GLY A 14 -6.27 3.21 34.58
N ILE A 15 -5.96 3.89 35.69
CA ILE A 15 -6.47 5.22 35.98
C ILE A 15 -5.89 6.14 34.90
N VAL A 16 -6.71 6.54 33.92
CA VAL A 16 -6.36 7.57 32.95
C VAL A 16 -6.16 8.86 33.76
N PRO A 17 -4.98 9.51 33.71
CA PRO A 17 -4.75 10.71 34.50
C PRO A 17 -5.72 11.83 34.09
N ALA A 18 -6.21 12.60 35.06
CA ALA A 18 -7.17 13.70 34.85
C ALA A 18 -6.74 14.68 33.74
N LYS A 19 -5.44 14.91 33.58
CA LYS A 19 -4.85 15.73 32.52
C LYS A 19 -5.14 15.18 31.09
N ALA A 20 -5.12 13.86 30.91
CA ALA A 20 -5.46 13.26 29.62
C ALA A 20 -6.95 13.40 29.28
N GLN A 21 -7.79 13.54 30.29
CA GLN A 21 -9.23 13.73 30.11
C GLN A 21 -9.59 15.19 29.79
N GLU A 22 -8.89 16.16 30.34
CA GLU A 22 -9.01 17.59 29.98
C GLU A 22 -8.49 17.80 28.54
N ASP A 23 -7.36 17.22 28.18
CA ASP A 23 -6.79 17.28 26.83
C ASP A 23 -7.77 16.73 25.76
N ARG A 24 -8.49 15.64 26.05
CA ARG A 24 -9.50 15.04 25.17
C ARG A 24 -10.64 16.01 24.83
N ILE A 25 -11.14 16.74 25.82
CA ILE A 25 -12.25 17.69 25.65
C ILE A 25 -11.81 18.89 24.80
N GLU A 26 -10.67 19.47 25.10
CA GLU A 26 -10.16 20.62 24.33
C GLU A 26 -9.81 20.21 22.89
N THR A 27 -9.16 19.08 22.71
CA THR A 27 -8.88 18.51 21.39
C THR A 27 -10.17 18.27 20.59
N CYS A 28 -11.21 17.74 21.23
CA CYS A 28 -12.53 17.57 20.62
C CYS A 28 -13.07 18.91 20.09
N LYS A 29 -13.03 19.96 20.91
CA LYS A 29 -13.53 21.29 20.56
C LYS A 29 -12.73 21.92 19.42
N GLU A 30 -11.41 21.79 19.45
CA GLU A 30 -10.51 22.32 18.42
C GLU A 30 -10.76 21.64 17.06
N ASN A 31 -10.76 20.30 17.05
CA ASN A 31 -11.01 19.54 15.83
C ASN A 31 -12.40 19.82 15.26
N TYR A 32 -13.43 19.82 16.11
CA TYR A 32 -14.80 20.09 15.68
C TYR A 32 -14.94 21.49 15.09
N ARG A 33 -14.33 22.52 15.72
CA ARG A 33 -14.35 23.90 15.20
C ARG A 33 -13.65 23.98 13.85
N THR A 34 -12.49 23.32 13.70
CA THR A 34 -11.74 23.29 12.45
C THR A 34 -12.53 22.62 11.32
N LEU A 35 -13.21 21.53 11.63
CA LEU A 35 -13.97 20.73 10.66
C LEU A 35 -15.31 21.37 10.26
N PHE A 36 -16.08 21.86 11.25
CA PHE A 36 -17.47 22.26 11.03
C PHE A 36 -17.72 23.75 11.28
N GLY A 37 -16.76 24.49 11.78
CA GLY A 37 -16.89 25.95 12.07
C GLY A 37 -17.78 26.28 13.26
N GLY A 38 -18.32 25.26 13.96
CA GLY A 38 -19.22 25.41 15.11
C GLY A 38 -18.55 24.98 16.41
N GLU A 39 -19.35 24.97 17.49
CA GLU A 39 -18.89 24.51 18.82
C GLU A 39 -19.34 23.10 19.10
N ALA A 40 -18.42 22.28 19.67
CA ALA A 40 -18.71 20.95 20.18
C ALA A 40 -19.26 20.98 21.61
N LEU A 41 -19.87 19.86 22.02
CA LEU A 41 -20.28 19.60 23.41
C LEU A 41 -21.24 20.68 23.96
N THR A 42 -22.16 21.14 23.10
CA THR A 42 -23.10 22.22 23.46
C THR A 42 -24.23 21.78 24.39
N GLY A 43 -24.42 20.48 24.57
CA GLY A 43 -25.57 19.92 25.33
C GLY A 43 -26.92 20.16 24.66
N GLN A 44 -26.93 20.51 23.37
CA GLN A 44 -28.15 20.80 22.59
C GLN A 44 -28.56 19.60 21.72
N GLY A 45 -29.78 19.63 21.25
CA GLY A 45 -30.36 18.58 20.43
C GLY A 45 -31.31 17.67 21.19
N THR A 46 -31.75 16.59 20.54
CA THR A 46 -32.70 15.62 21.13
C THR A 46 -32.01 14.59 22.03
N ASP A 47 -30.72 14.31 21.76
CA ASP A 47 -29.94 13.26 22.43
C ASP A 47 -28.55 13.79 22.84
N PRO A 48 -28.49 14.81 23.73
CA PRO A 48 -27.25 15.55 23.99
C PRO A 48 -26.15 14.70 24.61
N GLU A 49 -26.48 13.73 25.48
CA GLU A 49 -25.50 12.83 26.09
C GLU A 49 -24.84 11.88 25.06
N MET A 50 -25.61 11.40 24.08
CA MET A 50 -25.04 10.57 23.02
C MET A 50 -24.17 11.40 22.06
N MET A 51 -24.59 12.62 21.74
CA MET A 51 -23.79 13.56 20.93
C MET A 51 -22.48 13.93 21.61
N ASP A 52 -22.50 14.09 22.92
CA ASP A 52 -21.28 14.31 23.72
C ASP A 52 -20.32 13.12 23.66
N ILE A 53 -20.82 11.90 23.78
CA ILE A 53 -20.02 10.67 23.66
C ILE A 53 -19.42 10.57 22.25
N LEU A 54 -20.24 10.74 21.21
CA LEU A 54 -19.84 10.70 19.81
C LEU A 54 -18.74 11.71 19.52
N GLN A 55 -18.94 12.96 19.89
CA GLN A 55 -17.99 14.03 19.58
C GLN A 55 -16.65 13.83 20.30
N LYS A 56 -16.67 13.48 21.59
CA LYS A 56 -15.46 13.21 22.35
C LYS A 56 -14.69 12.01 21.80
N PHE A 57 -15.39 10.95 21.40
CA PHE A 57 -14.76 9.75 20.86
C PHE A 57 -14.16 10.01 19.47
N ILE A 58 -14.94 10.59 18.54
CA ILE A 58 -14.46 10.84 17.19
C ILE A 58 -13.35 11.90 17.20
N PHE A 59 -13.69 13.12 17.64
CA PHE A 59 -12.82 14.29 17.44
C PHE A 59 -11.78 14.46 18.56
N GLY A 60 -12.02 13.88 19.75
CA GLY A 60 -11.10 13.95 20.88
C GLY A 60 -10.13 12.77 20.99
N GLU A 61 -10.44 11.62 20.38
CA GLU A 61 -9.60 10.41 20.48
C GLU A 61 -9.21 9.85 19.11
N VAL A 62 -10.18 9.48 18.25
CA VAL A 62 -9.88 8.85 16.98
C VAL A 62 -9.11 9.77 16.06
N PHE A 63 -9.48 11.04 15.97
CA PHE A 63 -8.81 12.05 15.14
C PHE A 63 -7.38 12.41 15.60
N THR A 64 -6.95 11.92 16.74
CA THR A 64 -5.58 12.10 17.26
C THR A 64 -4.74 10.83 17.20
N THR A 65 -5.35 9.70 16.82
CA THR A 65 -4.67 8.41 16.80
C THR A 65 -3.89 8.23 15.48
N GLY A 66 -2.58 8.02 15.59
CA GLY A 66 -1.68 7.91 14.44
C GLY A 66 -1.35 9.27 13.81
N ASN A 67 -0.67 9.24 12.67
CA ASN A 67 -0.04 10.40 12.05
C ASN A 67 -0.76 10.94 10.80
N LEU A 68 -2.04 10.60 10.60
CA LEU A 68 -2.82 11.13 9.48
C LEU A 68 -3.19 12.60 9.68
N SER A 69 -3.07 13.39 8.62
CA SER A 69 -3.57 14.77 8.59
C SER A 69 -5.09 14.84 8.63
N LEU A 70 -5.68 15.96 9.04
CA LEU A 70 -7.13 16.16 9.01
C LEU A 70 -7.69 16.00 7.59
N LYS A 71 -6.94 16.41 6.58
CA LYS A 71 -7.29 16.21 5.16
C LYS A 71 -7.45 14.73 4.81
N GLN A 72 -6.50 13.88 5.19
CA GLN A 72 -6.57 12.44 4.97
C GLN A 72 -7.73 11.81 5.75
N ARG A 73 -7.92 12.20 7.02
CA ARG A 73 -9.00 11.71 7.87
C ARG A 73 -10.37 11.98 7.28
N GLU A 74 -10.62 13.20 6.78
CA GLU A 74 -11.89 13.53 6.16
C GLU A 74 -12.10 12.82 4.82
N MET A 75 -11.06 12.62 4.00
CA MET A 75 -11.19 11.80 2.79
C MET A 75 -11.55 10.34 3.12
N ILE A 76 -10.90 9.75 4.12
CA ILE A 76 -11.22 8.39 4.62
C ILE A 76 -12.67 8.33 5.11
N THR A 77 -13.07 9.31 5.91
CA THR A 77 -14.45 9.41 6.41
C THR A 77 -15.46 9.50 5.25
N CYS A 78 -15.20 10.35 4.26
CA CYS A 78 -16.09 10.50 3.10
C CYS A 78 -16.24 9.20 2.30
N VAL A 79 -15.18 8.47 1.99
CA VAL A 79 -15.30 7.19 1.25
C VAL A 79 -15.97 6.10 2.09
N THR A 80 -15.76 6.08 3.41
CA THR A 80 -16.42 5.17 4.35
C THR A 80 -17.94 5.42 4.34
N LEU A 81 -18.35 6.68 4.53
CA LEU A 81 -19.76 7.07 4.53
C LEU A 81 -20.44 6.88 3.15
N ALA A 82 -19.72 7.12 2.07
CA ALA A 82 -20.17 6.81 0.70
C ALA A 82 -20.40 5.30 0.52
N THR A 83 -19.49 4.47 1.02
CA THR A 83 -19.62 3.00 0.98
C THR A 83 -20.83 2.52 1.75
N MET A 84 -21.08 3.07 2.93
CA MET A 84 -22.24 2.78 3.78
C MET A 84 -23.56 3.38 3.26
N GLN A 85 -23.52 4.31 2.31
CA GLN A 85 -24.67 5.09 1.82
C GLN A 85 -25.35 5.94 2.92
N THR A 86 -24.59 6.36 3.92
CA THR A 86 -25.05 7.28 4.97
C THR A 86 -24.90 8.72 4.47
N LEU A 87 -25.75 9.09 3.51
CA LEU A 87 -25.61 10.31 2.71
C LEU A 87 -25.73 11.62 3.51
N PRO A 88 -26.59 11.73 4.55
CA PRO A 88 -26.60 12.94 5.37
C PRO A 88 -25.28 13.20 6.10
N GLN A 89 -24.63 12.16 6.60
CA GLN A 89 -23.32 12.25 7.24
C GLN A 89 -22.25 12.55 6.20
N LEU A 90 -22.30 11.91 5.03
CA LEU A 90 -21.41 12.23 3.91
C LEU A 90 -21.49 13.72 3.54
N LYS A 91 -22.69 14.31 3.49
CA LYS A 91 -22.88 15.73 3.20
C LYS A 91 -22.15 16.62 4.20
N ALA A 92 -22.30 16.31 5.50
CA ALA A 92 -21.61 17.07 6.56
C ALA A 92 -20.07 16.96 6.45
N HIS A 93 -19.55 15.73 6.30
CA HIS A 93 -18.11 15.48 6.20
C HIS A 93 -17.50 15.94 4.87
N ALA A 94 -18.26 15.97 3.76
CA ALA A 94 -17.84 16.61 2.52
C ALA A 94 -17.58 18.12 2.71
N GLY A 95 -18.45 18.79 3.48
CA GLY A 95 -18.24 20.19 3.88
C GLY A 95 -16.98 20.35 4.77
N ALA A 96 -16.79 19.44 5.74
CA ALA A 96 -15.61 19.44 6.61
C ALA A 96 -14.33 19.15 5.82
N ALA A 97 -14.36 18.23 4.86
CA ALA A 97 -13.22 17.93 4.00
C ALA A 97 -12.72 19.19 3.24
N LEU A 98 -13.66 19.98 2.68
CA LEU A 98 -13.31 21.25 2.04
C LEU A 98 -12.72 22.26 3.05
N ASN A 99 -13.21 22.29 4.28
CA ASN A 99 -12.71 23.19 5.32
C ASN A 99 -11.26 22.89 5.72
N VAL A 100 -10.83 21.63 5.62
CA VAL A 100 -9.46 21.19 5.94
C VAL A 100 -8.56 21.05 4.71
N GLY A 101 -8.97 21.61 3.58
CA GLY A 101 -8.14 21.76 2.38
C GLY A 101 -8.18 20.57 1.40
N VAL A 102 -9.19 19.69 1.50
CA VAL A 102 -9.48 18.78 0.40
C VAL A 102 -10.05 19.62 -0.75
N THR A 103 -9.44 19.52 -1.92
CA THR A 103 -9.94 20.25 -3.10
C THR A 103 -11.22 19.61 -3.65
N PRO A 104 -12.07 20.36 -4.36
CA PRO A 104 -13.25 19.78 -5.01
C PRO A 104 -12.91 18.63 -5.97
N VAL A 105 -11.78 18.71 -6.66
CA VAL A 105 -11.31 17.65 -7.56
C VAL A 105 -10.95 16.39 -6.76
N GLU A 106 -10.14 16.51 -5.71
CA GLU A 106 -9.78 15.36 -4.86
C GLU A 106 -11.02 14.69 -4.27
N LEU A 107 -11.98 15.46 -3.77
CA LEU A 107 -13.18 14.91 -3.16
C LEU A 107 -14.07 14.18 -4.20
N ARG A 108 -14.21 14.73 -5.40
CA ARG A 108 -14.90 14.06 -6.50
C ARG A 108 -14.20 12.77 -6.92
N GLU A 109 -12.86 12.80 -7.08
CA GLU A 109 -12.08 11.63 -7.46
C GLU A 109 -12.12 10.55 -6.37
N ALA A 110 -12.18 10.92 -5.09
CA ALA A 110 -12.43 9.97 -4.00
C ALA A 110 -13.80 9.29 -4.13
N MET A 111 -14.84 10.02 -4.55
CA MET A 111 -16.14 9.39 -4.81
C MET A 111 -16.11 8.49 -6.05
N TYR A 112 -15.47 8.91 -7.15
CA TYR A 112 -15.30 8.07 -8.35
C TYR A 112 -14.53 6.78 -8.05
N LEU A 113 -13.52 6.85 -7.18
CA LEU A 113 -12.76 5.70 -6.73
C LEU A 113 -13.65 4.63 -6.07
N THR A 114 -14.78 5.00 -5.49
CA THR A 114 -15.69 4.02 -4.87
C THR A 114 -16.39 3.12 -5.89
N ALA A 115 -16.52 3.55 -7.17
CA ALA A 115 -17.32 2.88 -8.17
C ALA A 115 -16.95 1.40 -8.40
N PRO A 116 -15.69 1.02 -8.59
CA PRO A 116 -15.32 -0.38 -8.79
C PRO A 116 -15.50 -1.27 -7.54
N PHE A 117 -15.61 -0.68 -6.35
CA PHE A 117 -15.81 -1.41 -5.10
C PHE A 117 -17.28 -1.60 -4.73
N ILE A 118 -18.11 -0.56 -4.91
CA ILE A 118 -19.51 -0.55 -4.44
C ILE A 118 -20.55 -0.47 -5.56
N GLY A 119 -20.08 -0.39 -6.82
CA GLY A 119 -20.91 -0.26 -8.01
C GLY A 119 -21.37 1.17 -8.30
N PHE A 120 -21.69 1.41 -9.56
CA PHE A 120 -22.09 2.75 -10.05
C PHE A 120 -23.29 3.36 -9.32
N PRO A 121 -24.39 2.64 -8.98
CA PRO A 121 -25.53 3.27 -8.34
C PRO A 121 -25.19 3.94 -7.01
N LYS A 122 -24.42 3.27 -6.16
CA LYS A 122 -24.01 3.82 -4.87
C LYS A 122 -23.01 4.98 -5.04
N MET A 123 -22.08 4.85 -5.98
CA MET A 123 -21.14 5.93 -6.31
C MET A 123 -21.89 7.18 -6.80
N LEU A 124 -22.89 7.03 -7.67
CA LEU A 124 -23.69 8.14 -8.18
C LEU A 124 -24.46 8.87 -7.07
N ASN A 125 -25.00 8.14 -6.09
CA ASN A 125 -25.62 8.72 -4.91
C ASN A 125 -24.62 9.59 -4.12
N ALA A 126 -23.41 9.06 -3.89
CA ALA A 126 -22.35 9.79 -3.18
C ALA A 126 -21.93 11.05 -3.96
N VAL A 127 -21.72 10.94 -5.27
CA VAL A 127 -21.41 12.09 -6.14
C VAL A 127 -22.53 13.14 -6.11
N GLY A 128 -23.79 12.72 -6.17
CA GLY A 128 -24.94 13.61 -6.06
C GLY A 128 -24.91 14.44 -4.77
N THR A 129 -24.67 13.76 -3.64
CA THR A 129 -24.54 14.39 -2.31
C THR A 129 -23.39 15.39 -2.25
N VAL A 130 -22.20 15.01 -2.75
CA VAL A 130 -21.03 15.90 -2.78
C VAL A 130 -21.25 17.09 -3.70
N ASN A 131 -21.90 16.90 -4.85
CA ASN A 131 -22.27 17.99 -5.76
C ASN A 131 -23.27 18.99 -5.15
N GLU A 132 -24.14 18.56 -4.23
CA GLU A 132 -24.97 19.49 -3.44
C GLU A 132 -24.11 20.41 -2.59
N VAL A 133 -23.12 19.84 -1.89
CA VAL A 133 -22.17 20.64 -1.09
C VAL A 133 -21.38 21.61 -1.97
N PHE A 134 -20.93 21.18 -3.15
CA PHE A 134 -20.25 22.07 -4.09
C PHE A 134 -21.13 23.27 -4.51
N LYS A 135 -22.40 23.03 -4.82
CA LYS A 135 -23.37 24.11 -5.16
C LYS A 135 -23.57 25.05 -3.97
N GLU A 136 -23.76 24.53 -2.76
CA GLU A 136 -23.93 25.33 -1.54
C GLU A 136 -22.69 26.20 -1.23
N ARG A 137 -21.49 25.74 -1.64
CA ARG A 137 -20.22 26.48 -1.52
C ARG A 137 -19.90 27.38 -2.72
N GLY A 138 -20.79 27.48 -3.71
CA GLY A 138 -20.57 28.28 -4.91
C GLY A 138 -19.49 27.73 -5.85
N ILE A 139 -19.17 26.43 -5.76
CA ILE A 139 -18.19 25.76 -6.63
C ILE A 139 -18.87 25.44 -7.96
N ASN A 140 -18.28 25.89 -9.07
CA ASN A 140 -18.81 25.67 -10.39
C ASN A 140 -18.70 24.19 -10.83
N LEU A 141 -19.76 23.68 -11.43
CA LEU A 141 -19.81 22.36 -12.05
C LEU A 141 -20.04 22.48 -13.56
N PRO A 142 -19.53 21.58 -14.39
CA PRO A 142 -18.69 20.45 -14.05
C PRO A 142 -17.26 20.86 -13.63
N LEU A 143 -16.64 20.05 -12.76
CA LEU A 143 -15.21 20.21 -12.45
C LEU A 143 -14.36 19.76 -13.64
N GLU A 144 -13.08 20.18 -13.65
CA GLU A 144 -12.12 19.81 -14.67
C GLU A 144 -11.97 18.28 -14.82
N ASN A 145 -11.89 17.82 -16.07
CA ASN A 145 -11.72 16.41 -16.39
C ASN A 145 -10.32 15.92 -15.97
N GLN A 146 -10.27 14.77 -15.30
CA GLN A 146 -9.05 14.16 -14.81
C GLN A 146 -8.63 12.88 -15.58
N THR A 147 -9.28 12.58 -16.69
CA THR A 147 -8.95 11.42 -17.54
C THR A 147 -7.56 11.60 -18.18
N THR A 148 -6.73 10.57 -18.10
CA THR A 148 -5.39 10.56 -18.70
C THR A 148 -5.23 9.54 -19.82
N VAL A 149 -6.22 8.67 -20.02
CA VAL A 149 -6.21 7.58 -21.00
C VAL A 149 -7.25 7.76 -22.07
N THR A 150 -7.08 7.02 -23.16
CA THR A 150 -7.99 6.89 -24.29
C THR A 150 -8.39 5.43 -24.44
N GLU A 151 -9.39 5.14 -25.29
CA GLU A 151 -9.78 3.77 -25.63
C GLU A 151 -8.61 2.93 -26.16
N ALA A 152 -7.63 3.57 -26.83
CA ALA A 152 -6.51 2.88 -27.43
C ALA A 152 -5.43 2.43 -26.42
N ASN A 153 -5.30 3.12 -25.28
CA ASN A 153 -4.18 2.87 -24.34
C ASN A 153 -4.63 2.54 -22.90
N ARG A 154 -5.94 2.53 -22.59
CA ARG A 154 -6.44 2.27 -21.22
C ARG A 154 -6.02 0.91 -20.69
N HIS A 155 -5.97 -0.13 -21.56
CA HIS A 155 -5.51 -1.47 -21.16
C HIS A 155 -4.03 -1.45 -20.75
N GLU A 156 -3.17 -0.92 -21.60
CA GLU A 156 -1.71 -0.85 -21.36
C GLU A 156 -1.40 -0.07 -20.08
N GLN A 157 -2.00 1.12 -19.93
CA GLN A 157 -1.79 1.96 -18.75
C GLN A 157 -2.36 1.31 -17.47
N GLY A 158 -3.49 0.63 -17.58
CA GLY A 158 -4.09 -0.13 -16.49
C GLY A 158 -3.23 -1.31 -16.06
N ALA A 159 -2.73 -2.10 -17.01
CA ALA A 159 -1.83 -3.22 -16.76
C ALA A 159 -0.55 -2.77 -16.05
N ALA A 160 0.05 -1.64 -16.48
CA ALA A 160 1.25 -1.10 -15.85
C ALA A 160 1.04 -0.73 -14.37
N ILE A 161 -0.11 -0.15 -14.01
CA ILE A 161 -0.45 0.15 -12.61
C ILE A 161 -0.74 -1.14 -11.84
N GLN A 162 -1.49 -2.05 -12.44
CA GLN A 162 -1.85 -3.33 -11.81
C GLN A 162 -0.59 -4.15 -11.50
N ASP A 163 0.34 -4.26 -12.43
CA ASP A 163 1.60 -4.99 -12.25
C ASP A 163 2.46 -4.35 -11.15
N LYS A 164 2.55 -3.03 -11.14
CA LYS A 164 3.27 -2.30 -10.09
C LYS A 164 2.75 -2.59 -8.69
N LEU A 165 1.43 -2.72 -8.51
CA LEU A 165 0.82 -2.88 -7.19
C LEU A 165 0.61 -4.35 -6.80
N TYR A 166 0.28 -5.22 -7.77
CA TYR A 166 -0.26 -6.55 -7.51
C TYR A 166 0.42 -7.69 -8.27
N GLN A 167 1.42 -7.38 -9.12
CA GLN A 167 2.22 -8.38 -9.85
C GLN A 167 1.37 -9.45 -10.59
N GLY A 168 0.33 -9.01 -11.30
CA GLY A 168 -0.39 -9.83 -12.27
C GLY A 168 -1.40 -10.88 -11.73
N GLY A 169 -1.73 -10.88 -10.43
CA GLY A 169 -2.40 -12.01 -9.77
C GLY A 169 -3.86 -12.34 -10.13
N ILE A 170 -4.65 -11.45 -10.76
CA ILE A 170 -6.12 -11.66 -10.90
C ILE A 170 -6.50 -12.73 -11.91
N SER A 171 -5.74 -12.89 -12.98
CA SER A 171 -6.04 -13.90 -14.03
C SER A 171 -6.02 -15.31 -13.47
N ALA A 172 -5.06 -15.63 -12.60
CA ALA A 172 -4.98 -16.92 -11.92
C ALA A 172 -6.19 -17.16 -10.99
N VAL A 173 -6.69 -16.13 -10.32
CA VAL A 173 -7.87 -16.23 -9.44
C VAL A 173 -9.15 -16.49 -10.25
N MET A 174 -9.21 -16.01 -11.50
CA MET A 174 -10.36 -16.16 -12.38
C MET A 174 -10.31 -17.42 -13.26
N GLU A 175 -9.23 -18.20 -13.18
CA GLU A 175 -9.09 -19.44 -13.91
C GLU A 175 -10.19 -20.45 -13.52
N GLY A 176 -10.74 -21.15 -14.51
CA GLY A 176 -11.78 -22.14 -14.28
C GLY A 176 -13.21 -21.60 -14.12
N VAL A 177 -13.42 -20.30 -14.25
CA VAL A 177 -14.77 -19.72 -14.31
C VAL A 177 -15.50 -20.26 -15.55
N PRO A 178 -16.75 -20.78 -15.39
CA PRO A 178 -17.48 -21.41 -16.50
C PRO A 178 -17.60 -20.52 -17.73
N GLY A 179 -17.47 -21.13 -18.90
CA GLY A 179 -17.61 -20.44 -20.19
C GLY A 179 -16.45 -19.50 -20.55
N GLY A 180 -15.31 -19.58 -19.87
CA GLY A 180 -14.15 -18.69 -20.10
C GLY A 180 -14.37 -17.25 -19.68
N MET A 181 -15.50 -16.93 -19.03
CA MET A 181 -15.85 -15.56 -18.64
C MET A 181 -14.94 -14.97 -17.55
N GLY A 182 -14.11 -15.78 -16.91
CA GLY A 182 -13.08 -15.30 -15.97
C GLY A 182 -12.06 -14.36 -16.62
N GLU A 183 -11.67 -14.64 -17.87
CA GLU A 183 -10.78 -13.76 -18.64
C GLU A 183 -11.40 -12.38 -18.88
N GLU A 184 -12.72 -12.34 -19.15
CA GLU A 184 -13.43 -11.06 -19.30
C GLU A 184 -13.46 -10.26 -17.98
N VAL A 185 -13.66 -10.92 -16.84
CA VAL A 185 -13.61 -10.25 -15.51
C VAL A 185 -12.21 -9.71 -15.24
N ALA A 186 -11.17 -10.49 -15.54
CA ALA A 186 -9.78 -10.03 -15.40
C ALA A 186 -9.49 -8.82 -16.32
N ARG A 187 -9.98 -8.87 -17.57
CA ARG A 187 -9.87 -7.75 -18.51
C ARG A 187 -10.62 -6.51 -18.02
N PHE A 188 -11.84 -6.65 -17.51
CA PHE A 188 -12.59 -5.51 -16.94
C PHE A 188 -11.86 -4.88 -15.76
N LEU A 189 -11.23 -5.67 -14.91
CA LEU A 189 -10.42 -5.15 -13.82
C LEU A 189 -9.25 -4.33 -14.36
N THR A 190 -8.52 -4.84 -15.35
CA THR A 190 -7.39 -4.13 -15.95
C THR A 190 -7.84 -2.87 -16.68
N ASP A 191 -8.87 -2.96 -17.54
CA ASP A 191 -9.30 -1.86 -18.41
C ASP A 191 -10.04 -0.75 -17.67
N TYR A 192 -10.98 -1.13 -16.81
CA TYR A 192 -11.85 -0.19 -16.11
C TYR A 192 -11.28 0.22 -14.75
N PHE A 193 -11.01 -0.75 -13.85
CA PHE A 193 -10.58 -0.40 -12.50
C PHE A 193 -9.20 0.29 -12.53
N PHE A 194 -8.19 -0.36 -13.13
CA PHE A 194 -6.86 0.22 -13.21
C PHE A 194 -6.74 1.23 -14.37
N GLY A 195 -7.28 0.92 -15.55
CA GLY A 195 -7.14 1.72 -16.75
C GLY A 195 -7.92 3.02 -16.72
N GLU A 196 -9.18 3.02 -16.28
CA GLU A 196 -10.01 4.24 -16.30
C GLU A 196 -10.10 4.96 -14.96
N ILE A 197 -10.05 4.22 -13.81
CA ILE A 197 -10.18 4.85 -12.49
C ILE A 197 -8.83 5.16 -11.87
N TYR A 198 -7.88 4.20 -11.87
CA TYR A 198 -6.60 4.42 -11.21
C TYR A 198 -5.64 5.33 -11.98
N THR A 199 -5.76 5.43 -13.30
CA THR A 199 -4.96 6.37 -14.12
C THR A 199 -5.38 7.83 -13.96
N ARG A 200 -6.60 8.12 -13.49
CA ARG A 200 -7.10 9.50 -13.35
C ARG A 200 -6.18 10.35 -12.46
N ASN A 201 -6.01 11.62 -12.84
CA ASN A 201 -5.37 12.61 -11.98
C ASN A 201 -6.27 12.99 -10.78
N GLY A 202 -5.77 13.91 -9.95
CA GLY A 202 -6.50 14.45 -8.78
C GLY A 202 -6.18 13.72 -7.48
N LEU A 203 -5.92 12.40 -7.52
CA LEU A 203 -5.40 11.63 -6.38
C LEU A 203 -4.16 10.87 -6.84
N ASP A 204 -3.13 10.85 -6.02
CA ASP A 204 -1.96 9.98 -6.23
C ASP A 204 -2.26 8.52 -5.90
N LEU A 205 -1.40 7.63 -6.34
CA LEU A 205 -1.59 6.18 -6.19
C LEU A 205 -1.58 5.76 -4.71
N LYS A 206 -0.74 6.40 -3.90
CA LYS A 206 -0.66 6.19 -2.45
C LYS A 206 -2.01 6.48 -1.77
N THR A 207 -2.61 7.60 -2.10
CA THR A 207 -3.93 8.00 -1.58
C THR A 207 -5.03 7.06 -2.09
N LYS A 208 -5.03 6.68 -3.38
CA LYS A 208 -6.04 5.76 -3.94
C LYS A 208 -6.02 4.40 -3.22
N GLU A 209 -4.84 3.82 -2.98
CA GLU A 209 -4.71 2.55 -2.27
C GLU A 209 -5.17 2.66 -0.81
N LEU A 210 -4.84 3.76 -0.11
CA LEU A 210 -5.27 3.98 1.26
C LEU A 210 -6.80 4.10 1.37
N LEU A 211 -7.43 4.87 0.48
CA LEU A 211 -8.89 5.01 0.43
C LEU A 211 -9.56 3.70 0.00
N GLY A 212 -8.99 2.97 -0.96
CA GLY A 212 -9.44 1.63 -1.37
C GLY A 212 -9.45 0.64 -0.22
N TYR A 213 -8.40 0.67 0.62
CA TYR A 213 -8.32 -0.15 1.83
C TYR A 213 -9.45 0.15 2.82
N CYS A 214 -9.78 1.43 3.01
CA CYS A 214 -10.88 1.86 3.88
C CYS A 214 -12.26 1.42 3.33
N ILE A 215 -12.45 1.47 2.01
CA ILE A 215 -13.66 0.97 1.35
C ILE A 215 -13.80 -0.54 1.58
N LEU A 216 -12.73 -1.32 1.37
CA LEU A 216 -12.71 -2.77 1.59
C LEU A 216 -12.90 -3.15 3.08
N THR A 217 -12.35 -2.35 4.00
CA THR A 217 -12.59 -2.48 5.43
C THR A 217 -14.07 -2.33 5.77
N THR A 218 -14.72 -1.33 5.16
CA THR A 218 -16.16 -1.08 5.33
C THR A 218 -17.02 -2.19 4.74
N LEU A 219 -16.56 -2.84 3.66
CA LEU A 219 -17.22 -3.99 3.02
C LEU A 219 -16.89 -5.32 3.70
N GLU A 220 -15.97 -5.34 4.66
CA GLU A 220 -15.43 -6.55 5.32
C GLU A 220 -14.89 -7.60 4.33
N ALA A 221 -14.29 -7.17 3.22
CA ALA A 221 -13.80 -8.01 2.13
C ALA A 221 -12.41 -8.60 2.45
N GLU A 222 -12.36 -9.69 3.24
CA GLU A 222 -11.12 -10.22 3.84
C GLU A 222 -10.02 -10.56 2.82
N SER A 223 -10.36 -11.30 1.75
CA SER A 223 -9.36 -11.68 0.75
C SER A 223 -8.78 -10.48 0.01
N GLN A 224 -9.62 -9.47 -0.27
CA GLN A 224 -9.18 -8.23 -0.90
C GLN A 224 -8.36 -7.38 0.07
N LEU A 225 -8.69 -7.35 1.37
CA LEU A 225 -7.89 -6.66 2.39
C LEU A 225 -6.47 -7.21 2.47
N GLN A 226 -6.27 -8.54 2.34
CA GLN A 226 -4.94 -9.14 2.30
C GLN A 226 -4.13 -8.63 1.09
N SER A 227 -4.72 -8.69 -0.11
CA SER A 227 -4.05 -8.22 -1.34
C SER A 227 -3.78 -6.72 -1.31
N HIS A 228 -4.77 -5.91 -0.92
CA HIS A 228 -4.65 -4.45 -0.88
C HIS A 228 -3.73 -3.94 0.25
N PHE A 229 -3.46 -4.73 1.31
CA PHE A 229 -2.39 -4.40 2.24
C PHE A 229 -1.04 -4.34 1.52
N HIS A 230 -0.73 -5.35 0.70
CA HIS A 230 0.49 -5.35 -0.10
C HIS A 230 0.48 -4.26 -1.16
N GLY A 231 -0.65 -4.02 -1.83
CA GLY A 231 -0.83 -2.89 -2.75
C GLY A 231 -0.53 -1.54 -2.11
N ASN A 232 -0.98 -1.34 -0.85
CA ASN A 232 -0.66 -0.14 -0.08
C ASN A 232 0.84 0.02 0.17
N ILE A 233 1.53 -1.06 0.56
CA ILE A 233 3.00 -1.02 0.76
C ILE A 233 3.72 -0.69 -0.56
N GLN A 234 3.31 -1.30 -1.68
CA GLN A 234 3.86 -1.01 -3.01
C GLN A 234 3.57 0.43 -3.48
N ALA A 235 2.43 0.99 -3.07
CA ALA A 235 2.08 2.39 -3.35
C ALA A 235 2.85 3.40 -2.45
N GLY A 236 3.57 2.91 -1.42
CA GLY A 236 4.37 3.72 -0.51
C GLY A 236 3.66 4.13 0.79
N ASN A 237 2.54 3.48 1.14
CA ASN A 237 1.96 3.58 2.47
C ASN A 237 2.73 2.71 3.45
N THR A 238 2.83 3.14 4.71
CA THR A 238 3.40 2.30 5.77
C THR A 238 2.30 1.48 6.47
N PRO A 239 2.66 0.37 7.14
CA PRO A 239 1.70 -0.39 7.95
C PRO A 239 1.00 0.48 9.01
N GLU A 240 1.71 1.47 9.56
CA GLU A 240 1.19 2.41 10.54
C GLU A 240 0.16 3.37 9.93
N GLU A 241 0.39 3.87 8.70
CA GLU A 241 -0.58 4.70 7.97
C GLU A 241 -1.86 3.91 7.67
N VAL A 242 -1.73 2.67 7.19
CA VAL A 242 -2.90 1.78 6.93
C VAL A 242 -3.65 1.47 8.22
N THR A 243 -2.93 1.22 9.33
CA THR A 243 -3.53 1.00 10.66
C THR A 243 -4.32 2.23 11.12
N ALA A 244 -3.73 3.41 11.02
CA ALA A 244 -4.39 4.66 11.38
C ALA A 244 -5.63 4.94 10.53
N ALA A 245 -5.61 4.57 9.24
CA ALA A 245 -6.77 4.68 8.34
C ALA A 245 -7.91 3.76 8.76
N VAL A 246 -7.63 2.52 9.16
CA VAL A 246 -8.66 1.60 9.70
C VAL A 246 -9.23 2.12 11.02
N ILE A 247 -8.39 2.67 11.90
CA ILE A 247 -8.86 3.29 13.16
C ILE A 247 -9.74 4.51 12.85
N GLN A 248 -9.44 5.29 11.81
CA GLN A 248 -10.30 6.39 11.36
C GLN A 248 -11.68 5.93 10.90
N CYS A 249 -11.79 4.73 10.30
CA CYS A 249 -13.09 4.16 9.91
C CYS A 249 -13.92 3.68 11.12
N LEU A 250 -13.29 3.32 12.24
CA LEU A 250 -13.91 2.64 13.38
C LEU A 250 -15.19 3.29 13.91
N PRO A 251 -15.30 4.64 14.09
CA PRO A 251 -16.53 5.27 14.57
C PRO A 251 -17.74 5.05 13.66
N TYR A 252 -17.49 4.81 12.39
CA TYR A 252 -18.54 4.71 11.37
C TYR A 252 -18.95 3.26 11.12
N ILE A 253 -18.00 2.32 11.13
CA ILE A 253 -18.23 0.90 10.82
C ILE A 253 -18.35 0.01 12.06
N GLY A 254 -18.00 0.53 13.25
CA GLY A 254 -18.01 -0.18 14.51
C GLY A 254 -16.79 -1.07 14.73
N PHE A 255 -16.61 -1.50 15.99
CA PHE A 255 -15.46 -2.30 16.42
C PHE A 255 -15.30 -3.65 15.70
N PRO A 256 -16.36 -4.43 15.41
CA PRO A 256 -16.18 -5.76 14.81
C PRO A 256 -15.45 -5.71 13.46
N ALA A 257 -15.88 -4.85 12.55
CA ALA A 257 -15.28 -4.69 11.22
C ALA A 257 -13.85 -4.12 11.31
N ALA A 258 -13.64 -3.08 12.14
CA ALA A 258 -12.32 -2.50 12.34
C ALA A 258 -11.33 -3.50 12.96
N ILE A 259 -11.72 -4.26 14.00
CA ILE A 259 -10.85 -5.28 14.61
C ILE A 259 -10.50 -6.38 13.60
N LYS A 260 -11.44 -6.79 12.73
CA LYS A 260 -11.17 -7.76 11.67
C LYS A 260 -10.06 -7.26 10.76
N ALA A 261 -10.17 -6.03 10.23
CA ALA A 261 -9.16 -5.43 9.36
C ALA A 261 -7.80 -5.26 10.08
N LEU A 262 -7.79 -4.82 11.35
CA LEU A 262 -6.57 -4.71 12.14
C LEU A 262 -5.86 -6.05 12.37
N ARG A 263 -6.62 -7.15 12.50
CA ARG A 263 -6.04 -8.50 12.58
C ARG A 263 -5.37 -8.91 11.27
N ILE A 264 -5.99 -8.58 10.13
CA ILE A 264 -5.39 -8.82 8.80
C ILE A 264 -4.10 -8.02 8.66
N ILE A 265 -4.10 -6.72 8.96
CA ILE A 265 -2.89 -5.90 8.93
C ILE A 265 -1.78 -6.53 9.80
N LYS A 266 -2.10 -6.92 11.04
CA LYS A 266 -1.15 -7.57 11.93
C LYS A 266 -0.56 -8.85 11.33
N GLN A 267 -1.38 -9.68 10.68
CA GLN A 267 -0.95 -10.93 10.06
C GLN A 267 -0.08 -10.66 8.83
N GLU A 268 -0.50 -9.76 7.96
CA GLU A 268 0.24 -9.43 6.73
C GLU A 268 1.55 -8.69 7.03
N ALA A 269 1.55 -7.75 7.97
CA ALA A 269 2.76 -7.04 8.39
C ALA A 269 3.79 -7.94 9.11
N ALA A 270 3.34 -9.04 9.72
CA ALA A 270 4.23 -10.02 10.35
C ALA A 270 4.82 -11.02 9.35
N LYS A 271 4.25 -11.12 8.14
CA LYS A 271 4.87 -11.92 7.08
C LYS A 271 6.20 -11.28 6.72
N PRO A 272 7.29 -12.06 6.60
CA PRO A 272 8.49 -11.52 5.99
C PRO A 272 8.07 -10.91 4.66
N ALA A 273 8.58 -9.71 4.34
CA ALA A 273 8.35 -9.11 3.04
C ALA A 273 8.58 -10.22 2.02
N ALA A 274 7.56 -10.54 1.21
CA ALA A 274 7.76 -11.47 0.12
C ALA A 274 9.01 -10.96 -0.61
N PRO A 275 10.01 -11.80 -0.88
CA PRO A 275 11.09 -11.37 -1.73
C PRO A 275 10.40 -10.84 -2.98
N ALA A 276 10.87 -9.71 -3.49
CA ALA A 276 10.43 -9.24 -4.78
C ALA A 276 10.49 -10.46 -5.70
N THR A 277 9.34 -10.95 -6.17
CA THR A 277 9.24 -12.19 -6.95
C THR A 277 9.97 -12.05 -8.29
N ASP A 278 10.52 -10.88 -8.55
CA ASP A 278 11.28 -10.50 -9.73
C ASP A 278 12.81 -10.52 -9.51
N ASN A 279 13.30 -10.92 -8.34
CA ASN A 279 14.74 -11.05 -8.16
C ASN A 279 15.27 -12.04 -9.19
N LEU A 280 16.08 -11.53 -10.10
CA LEU A 280 16.85 -12.41 -10.97
C LEU A 280 17.96 -13.02 -10.12
N VAL A 281 17.90 -14.33 -9.94
CA VAL A 281 18.91 -15.09 -9.20
C VAL A 281 19.66 -16.00 -10.17
N ARG A 282 20.96 -15.84 -10.20
CA ARG A 282 21.84 -16.55 -11.14
C ARG A 282 23.07 -17.13 -10.43
N LEU A 283 23.51 -18.25 -10.93
CA LEU A 283 24.82 -18.79 -10.63
C LEU A 283 25.70 -18.67 -11.87
N SER A 284 26.78 -17.90 -11.77
CA SER A 284 27.82 -17.85 -12.79
C SER A 284 28.96 -18.79 -12.38
N LYS A 285 29.12 -19.90 -13.11
CA LYS A 285 30.22 -20.86 -12.91
C LYS A 285 31.31 -20.57 -13.93
N ILE A 286 32.49 -20.29 -13.44
CA ILE A 286 33.59 -19.77 -14.25
C ILE A 286 34.83 -20.64 -14.02
N THR A 287 35.42 -21.13 -15.11
CA THR A 287 36.73 -21.77 -15.06
C THR A 287 37.76 -20.81 -15.63
N VAL A 288 38.73 -20.43 -14.83
CA VAL A 288 39.78 -19.46 -15.19
C VAL A 288 41.08 -20.20 -15.51
N ASP A 289 41.91 -19.59 -16.33
CA ASP A 289 43.28 -20.06 -16.55
C ASP A 289 44.04 -20.04 -15.21
N PRO A 290 44.53 -21.20 -14.70
CA PRO A 290 45.24 -21.25 -13.40
C PRO A 290 46.48 -20.36 -13.33
N GLU A 291 47.13 -20.10 -14.45
CA GLU A 291 48.32 -19.24 -14.48
C GLU A 291 47.99 -17.74 -14.36
N ARG A 292 46.69 -17.37 -14.57
CA ARG A 292 46.23 -16.00 -14.49
C ARG A 292 45.20 -15.75 -13.37
N LEU A 293 45.09 -16.67 -12.46
CA LEU A 293 44.07 -16.63 -11.40
C LEU A 293 44.18 -15.37 -10.52
N ASP A 294 45.38 -14.95 -10.15
CA ASP A 294 45.58 -13.77 -9.31
C ASP A 294 45.15 -12.48 -10.02
N GLU A 295 45.45 -12.38 -11.31
CA GLU A 295 45.04 -11.27 -12.13
C GLU A 295 43.51 -11.21 -12.30
N TYR A 296 42.87 -12.35 -12.59
CA TYR A 296 41.44 -12.49 -12.65
C TYR A 296 40.76 -12.07 -11.34
N ASN A 297 41.26 -12.56 -10.20
CA ASN A 297 40.72 -12.23 -8.88
C ASN A 297 40.81 -10.73 -8.55
N ALA A 298 41.81 -10.03 -9.06
CA ALA A 298 41.92 -8.57 -8.90
C ALA A 298 40.81 -7.83 -9.64
N TYR A 299 40.52 -8.22 -10.87
CA TYR A 299 39.40 -7.66 -11.66
C TYR A 299 38.04 -7.98 -11.02
N LEU A 300 37.83 -9.23 -10.61
CA LEU A 300 36.57 -9.67 -9.99
C LEU A 300 36.30 -8.92 -8.68
N LYS A 301 37.32 -8.74 -7.85
CA LYS A 301 37.19 -8.00 -6.59
C LYS A 301 36.77 -6.55 -6.84
N GLU A 302 37.45 -5.87 -7.75
CA GLU A 302 37.13 -4.47 -8.09
C GLU A 302 35.70 -4.34 -8.60
N GLU A 303 35.27 -5.27 -9.44
CA GLU A 303 33.92 -5.30 -10.02
C GLU A 303 32.87 -5.51 -8.90
N ILE A 304 32.97 -6.54 -8.06
CA ILE A 304 32.04 -6.84 -6.99
C ILE A 304 31.93 -5.67 -5.99
N GLU A 305 33.07 -5.11 -5.56
CA GLU A 305 33.10 -3.97 -4.63
C GLU A 305 32.43 -2.71 -5.24
N ALA A 306 32.62 -2.47 -6.51
CA ALA A 306 31.99 -1.33 -7.21
C ALA A 306 30.49 -1.54 -7.37
N SER A 307 30.06 -2.71 -7.83
CA SER A 307 28.65 -3.05 -8.05
C SER A 307 27.85 -3.01 -6.76
N MET A 308 28.34 -3.64 -5.70
CA MET A 308 27.68 -3.63 -4.39
C MET A 308 27.57 -2.24 -3.77
N ARG A 309 28.46 -1.32 -4.10
CA ARG A 309 28.45 0.05 -3.57
C ARG A 309 27.65 1.02 -4.42
N LEU A 310 27.67 0.89 -5.74
CA LEU A 310 27.17 1.91 -6.68
C LEU A 310 25.83 1.56 -7.31
N GLU A 311 25.43 0.30 -7.29
CA GLU A 311 24.24 -0.19 -7.97
C GLU A 311 23.17 -0.66 -6.97
N PRO A 312 22.15 0.18 -6.65
CA PRO A 312 21.09 -0.21 -5.71
C PRO A 312 20.30 -1.46 -6.14
N GLY A 313 20.30 -1.76 -7.45
CA GLY A 313 19.63 -2.95 -8.00
C GLY A 313 20.46 -4.24 -7.91
N VAL A 314 21.74 -4.17 -7.53
CA VAL A 314 22.58 -5.33 -7.26
C VAL A 314 22.46 -5.67 -5.78
N LEU A 315 21.74 -6.74 -5.45
CA LEU A 315 21.43 -7.12 -4.06
C LEU A 315 22.50 -8.03 -3.45
N THR A 316 23.13 -8.88 -4.28
CA THR A 316 24.19 -9.79 -3.85
C THR A 316 25.08 -10.14 -5.04
N LEU A 317 26.38 -10.04 -4.84
CA LEU A 317 27.42 -10.68 -5.64
C LEU A 317 28.37 -11.38 -4.68
N TYR A 318 28.28 -12.72 -4.59
CA TYR A 318 29.07 -13.51 -3.67
C TYR A 318 29.83 -14.59 -4.42
N ALA A 319 31.14 -14.39 -4.56
CA ALA A 319 32.04 -15.30 -5.25
C ALA A 319 32.71 -16.28 -4.30
N VAL A 320 32.74 -17.55 -4.66
CA VAL A 320 33.43 -18.63 -3.99
C VAL A 320 34.24 -19.44 -4.98
N ALA A 321 35.37 -20.00 -4.53
CA ALA A 321 36.18 -20.92 -5.33
C ALA A 321 36.19 -22.32 -4.70
N GLU A 322 36.37 -23.37 -5.50
CA GLU A 322 36.55 -24.73 -5.01
C GLU A 322 37.89 -24.84 -4.25
N GLU A 323 37.92 -25.46 -3.05
CA GLU A 323 39.14 -25.58 -2.25
C GLU A 323 40.25 -26.34 -2.99
N ASP A 324 39.89 -27.44 -3.65
CA ASP A 324 40.84 -28.30 -4.38
C ASP A 324 41.12 -27.82 -5.82
N ALA A 325 40.38 -26.85 -6.29
CA ALA A 325 40.48 -26.28 -7.66
C ALA A 325 40.18 -24.80 -7.67
N PRO A 326 41.01 -23.91 -7.11
CA PRO A 326 40.70 -22.50 -6.90
C PRO A 326 40.47 -21.68 -8.18
N HIS A 327 40.80 -22.22 -9.34
CA HIS A 327 40.51 -21.65 -10.64
C HIS A 327 39.07 -21.90 -11.12
N LYS A 328 38.29 -22.69 -10.36
CA LYS A 328 36.84 -22.85 -10.57
C LYS A 328 36.09 -22.00 -9.57
N ILE A 329 35.41 -20.99 -10.07
CA ILE A 329 34.75 -19.96 -9.29
C ILE A 329 33.24 -20.03 -9.56
N THR A 330 32.44 -19.93 -8.52
CA THR A 330 31.01 -19.78 -8.63
C THR A 330 30.60 -18.45 -8.00
N ILE A 331 29.84 -17.63 -8.72
CA ILE A 331 29.28 -16.37 -8.22
C ILE A 331 27.77 -16.56 -8.03
N LEU A 332 27.27 -16.35 -6.83
CA LEU A 332 25.85 -16.16 -6.58
C LEU A 332 25.51 -14.70 -6.84
N GLU A 333 24.67 -14.46 -7.83
CA GLU A 333 24.21 -13.15 -8.25
C GLU A 333 22.72 -12.99 -7.93
N ILE A 334 22.34 -11.90 -7.25
CA ILE A 334 20.95 -11.55 -6.98
C ILE A 334 20.76 -10.10 -7.37
N TYR A 335 19.87 -9.87 -8.32
CA TYR A 335 19.45 -8.55 -8.79
C TYR A 335 18.00 -8.27 -8.35
N ALA A 336 17.67 -7.01 -8.14
CA ALA A 336 16.31 -6.59 -7.76
C ALA A 336 15.26 -7.03 -8.79
N ASP A 337 15.64 -6.98 -10.07
CA ASP A 337 14.82 -7.41 -11.21
C ASP A 337 15.72 -7.60 -12.45
N ARG A 338 15.10 -7.97 -13.58
CA ARG A 338 15.80 -8.10 -14.86
C ARG A 338 16.34 -6.76 -15.38
N ALA A 339 15.66 -5.64 -15.12
CA ALA A 339 16.12 -4.31 -15.54
C ALA A 339 17.40 -3.90 -14.79
N ALA A 340 17.50 -4.22 -13.51
CA ALA A 340 18.71 -4.01 -12.72
C ALA A 340 19.90 -4.82 -13.28
N TYR A 341 19.68 -6.09 -13.64
CA TYR A 341 20.69 -6.91 -14.33
C TYR A 341 21.11 -6.31 -15.66
N GLU A 342 20.15 -5.89 -16.50
CA GLU A 342 20.47 -5.27 -17.81
C GLU A 342 21.19 -3.92 -17.66
N SER A 343 20.94 -3.20 -16.59
CA SER A 343 21.66 -1.97 -16.23
C SER A 343 23.09 -2.30 -15.79
N HIS A 344 23.24 -3.29 -14.90
CA HIS A 344 24.55 -3.77 -14.43
C HIS A 344 25.49 -4.13 -15.58
N LEU A 345 25.01 -4.86 -16.57
CA LEU A 345 25.81 -5.23 -17.75
C LEU A 345 26.38 -4.03 -18.54
N LYS A 346 25.82 -2.84 -18.39
CA LYS A 346 26.24 -1.62 -19.11
C LYS A 346 27.16 -0.72 -18.28
N THR A 347 27.39 -1.05 -17.01
CA THR A 347 28.21 -0.24 -16.12
C THR A 347 29.70 -0.26 -16.51
N PRO A 348 30.44 0.83 -16.27
CA PRO A 348 31.86 0.89 -16.61
C PRO A 348 32.70 -0.17 -15.90
N HIS A 349 32.38 -0.49 -14.63
CA HIS A 349 33.12 -1.49 -13.83
C HIS A 349 32.87 -2.90 -14.34
N PHE A 350 31.61 -3.27 -14.66
CA PHE A 350 31.34 -4.56 -15.28
C PHE A 350 32.00 -4.68 -16.65
N GLN A 351 31.95 -3.66 -17.49
CA GLN A 351 32.57 -3.69 -18.80
C GLN A 351 34.10 -3.80 -18.69
N LYS A 352 34.72 -3.11 -17.71
CA LYS A 352 36.16 -3.25 -17.43
C LYS A 352 36.52 -4.67 -17.05
N TYR A 353 35.75 -5.26 -16.10
CA TYR A 353 35.93 -6.66 -15.70
C TYR A 353 35.78 -7.60 -16.88
N LYS A 354 34.65 -7.52 -17.61
CA LYS A 354 34.36 -8.41 -18.73
C LYS A 354 35.43 -8.36 -19.83
N GLN A 355 35.89 -7.18 -20.21
CA GLN A 355 36.90 -7.02 -21.24
C GLN A 355 38.30 -7.41 -20.75
N GLY A 356 38.63 -7.07 -19.50
CA GLY A 356 39.94 -7.38 -18.90
C GLY A 356 40.16 -8.86 -18.63
N THR A 357 39.09 -9.64 -18.49
CA THR A 357 39.19 -11.08 -18.14
C THR A 357 38.81 -12.02 -19.27
N LEU A 358 38.45 -11.50 -20.45
CA LEU A 358 37.92 -12.30 -21.56
C LEU A 358 38.84 -13.41 -22.02
N ASP A 359 40.16 -13.19 -22.02
CA ASP A 359 41.20 -14.14 -22.42
C ASP A 359 41.66 -15.05 -21.27
N MET A 360 41.21 -14.79 -20.03
CA MET A 360 41.50 -15.59 -18.84
C MET A 360 40.45 -16.66 -18.61
N VAL A 361 39.21 -16.45 -19.07
CA VAL A 361 38.10 -17.37 -18.89
C VAL A 361 38.17 -18.50 -19.91
N LYS A 362 38.28 -19.74 -19.42
CA LYS A 362 38.29 -20.97 -20.24
C LYS A 362 36.90 -21.55 -20.44
N ASP A 363 36.01 -21.39 -19.45
CA ASP A 363 34.63 -21.83 -19.51
C ASP A 363 33.72 -20.94 -18.67
N LEU A 364 32.49 -20.74 -19.11
CA LEU A 364 31.48 -19.94 -18.45
C LEU A 364 30.09 -20.56 -18.63
N GLU A 365 29.50 -21.02 -17.53
CA GLU A 365 28.12 -21.46 -17.47
C GLU A 365 27.27 -20.45 -16.65
N LEU A 366 26.21 -19.94 -17.26
CA LEU A 366 25.24 -19.06 -16.59
C LEU A 366 23.95 -19.86 -16.32
N VAL A 367 23.60 -20.05 -15.04
CA VAL A 367 22.44 -20.84 -14.64
C VAL A 367 21.43 -19.90 -13.95
N ASP A 368 20.33 -19.60 -14.64
CA ASP A 368 19.22 -18.90 -14.01
C ASP A 368 18.54 -19.83 -13.02
N THR A 369 18.30 -19.35 -11.80
CA THR A 369 17.81 -20.16 -10.68
C THR A 369 16.59 -19.53 -10.04
N THR A 370 15.80 -20.38 -9.35
CA THR A 370 14.65 -19.91 -8.56
C THR A 370 14.96 -20.20 -7.08
N PRO A 371 14.82 -19.22 -6.18
CA PRO A 371 14.99 -19.45 -4.75
C PRO A 371 14.02 -20.51 -4.23
N LEU A 372 14.51 -21.56 -3.56
CA LEU A 372 13.69 -22.58 -2.94
C LEU A 372 12.89 -22.07 -1.75
N ILE A 373 13.44 -21.09 -1.04
CA ILE A 373 12.81 -20.41 0.10
C ILE A 373 12.89 -18.90 -0.16
N PRO A 374 11.96 -18.34 -0.93
CA PRO A 374 12.02 -16.96 -1.36
C PRO A 374 12.04 -15.93 -0.22
N GLY A 375 11.49 -16.25 0.95
CA GLY A 375 11.46 -15.37 2.14
C GLY A 375 12.74 -15.32 2.96
N LEU A 376 13.75 -16.14 2.64
CA LEU A 376 15.00 -16.18 3.40
C LEU A 376 15.94 -15.06 2.93
N LYS A 377 16.20 -14.08 3.79
CA LYS A 377 17.22 -13.04 3.51
C LYS A 377 18.60 -13.56 3.85
N ILE A 378 19.56 -13.32 2.96
CA ILE A 378 20.99 -13.45 3.27
C ILE A 378 21.33 -12.30 4.23
N LYS A 379 21.71 -12.62 5.46
CA LYS A 379 22.07 -11.63 6.50
C LYS A 379 23.46 -11.09 6.25
#